data_530880b58f5c1c2ff8365516e30ee48f
#
_entry.id   530880b58f5c1c2ff8365516e30ee48f
#
_cell.length_a   1.000
_cell.length_b   1.000
_cell.length_c   1.000
_cell.angle_alpha   90.00
_cell.angle_beta   90.00
_cell.angle_gamma   90.00
#
_symmetry.space_group_name_H-M   'P 1'
#
loop_
_entity.id
_entity.type
_entity.pdbx_description
1 polymer ?
#
loop_
_entity_poly.entity_id
_entity_poly.type
_entity_poly.pdbx_seq_one_letter_code
_entity_poly.pdbx_strand_id
1 'polypeptide(L)'
;MRKVVDKSMLGQAWMVATSSDGAVGADDLVKKILISRGLADSDAQQKFLNPSIKEYMPNPSVLQDMDVAARVIADAILRGDKIAVYGDYDVDGITSTAICVKCLRALGVPCIWHLPTREGEGYGLNKNAIDEIVASGAKLMITVDCGISGISDVAYARSHGLRVVVTDHHSPDVALPEADAVVNPKRTDDTSGLTYLAGVGVAFMTMVALRRELKSRTLSDEMRARLKSLDLMNYLDLVALGTICDTMPLVGLNRAFVTTGLKVLGLRQNLGLRVLMQVAGIKRPSVYAVGFALGPRLNAAGRLDSAAPALELLLTDNPLIAGDLANRLHHMNSERIDIQNAIMLRATEIAENYCRDGRCSLFVCGDDWHGGVMGIIAGRLKDKYNLPSCVATRSDGVINGSGRSIPGIDLGKIIHDALAAGVVSEGGGHAAAAGFSLGAENEDAFRAFLEDAVRTQLNGVMPTPEVVADAELDAGAATMGLIKKLDALEPFGQGNPEPTLILHGAALRYASVMGGGAHLRGVVTTSGGQLAFVGFNLVGTPVGDFLLDDTNTNTTITMLGRLKENEYNGRVSAQFFIEDIVVG
;
A
#
# COMPACT_ATOMS: atom_id res chain seq x y z
N MET A 1 0.08 -21.51 -16.47
CA MET A 1 1.22 -20.63 -16.86
C MET A 1 2.18 -21.42 -17.73
N ARG A 2 2.72 -20.80 -18.78
CA ARG A 2 3.70 -21.39 -19.69
C ARG A 2 5.01 -20.59 -19.60
N LYS A 3 6.15 -21.28 -19.45
CA LYS A 3 7.47 -20.63 -19.49
C LYS A 3 7.80 -20.27 -20.94
N VAL A 4 8.24 -19.04 -21.17
CA VAL A 4 8.59 -18.48 -22.49
C VAL A 4 10.09 -18.25 -22.61
N VAL A 5 10.70 -17.76 -21.51
CA VAL A 5 12.13 -17.46 -21.43
C VAL A 5 12.69 -18.10 -20.18
N ASP A 6 13.75 -18.90 -20.31
CA ASP A 6 14.42 -19.53 -19.18
C ASP A 6 15.28 -18.53 -18.40
N LYS A 7 15.97 -17.65 -19.13
CA LYS A 7 16.84 -16.63 -18.54
C LYS A 7 16.96 -15.43 -19.47
N SER A 8 16.46 -14.30 -19.02
CA SER A 8 16.55 -13.00 -19.70
C SER A 8 17.90 -12.31 -19.47
N MET A 9 18.09 -11.11 -20.01
CA MET A 9 19.32 -10.33 -19.78
C MET A 9 19.49 -9.92 -18.30
N LEU A 10 18.40 -9.69 -17.57
CA LEU A 10 18.45 -9.45 -16.11
C LEU A 10 18.44 -10.75 -15.29
N GLY A 11 18.56 -11.92 -15.94
CA GLY A 11 18.62 -13.22 -15.26
C GLY A 11 17.28 -13.73 -14.77
N GLN A 12 16.15 -13.20 -15.27
CA GLN A 12 14.80 -13.56 -14.88
C GLN A 12 14.22 -14.64 -15.81
N ALA A 13 13.37 -15.51 -15.27
CA ALA A 13 12.53 -16.38 -16.08
C ALA A 13 11.20 -15.68 -16.41
N TRP A 14 10.77 -15.73 -17.67
CA TRP A 14 9.49 -15.17 -18.07
C TRP A 14 8.44 -16.24 -18.26
N MET A 15 7.34 -16.06 -17.55
CA MET A 15 6.16 -16.90 -17.61
C MET A 15 5.01 -16.13 -18.28
N VAL A 16 4.12 -16.81 -18.97
CA VAL A 16 2.88 -16.23 -19.49
C VAL A 16 1.68 -16.86 -18.81
N ALA A 17 0.77 -16.00 -18.35
CA ALA A 17 -0.42 -16.43 -17.63
C ALA A 17 -1.43 -17.15 -18.54
N THR A 18 -1.50 -16.77 -19.82
CA THR A 18 -2.45 -17.35 -20.78
C THR A 18 -1.77 -18.32 -21.74
N SER A 19 -2.28 -19.55 -21.84
CA SER A 19 -1.93 -20.48 -22.92
C SER A 19 -2.73 -20.11 -24.16
N SER A 20 -2.16 -19.41 -25.12
CA SER A 20 -2.74 -19.28 -26.45
C SER A 20 -1.66 -19.41 -27.51
N ASP A 21 -1.75 -20.45 -28.30
CA ASP A 21 -1.02 -20.56 -29.54
C ASP A 21 -1.65 -19.58 -30.55
N GLY A 22 -0.96 -18.48 -30.83
CA GLY A 22 -1.31 -17.53 -31.89
C GLY A 22 -1.53 -16.09 -31.46
N ALA A 23 -1.30 -15.18 -32.40
CA ALA A 23 -1.51 -13.74 -32.23
C ALA A 23 -2.97 -13.41 -31.86
N VAL A 24 -3.14 -12.81 -30.70
CA VAL A 24 -4.46 -12.48 -30.12
C VAL A 24 -4.88 -11.12 -30.62
N GLY A 25 -6.11 -10.99 -31.11
CA GLY A 25 -6.70 -9.68 -31.39
C GLY A 25 -6.85 -8.87 -30.09
N ALA A 26 -6.74 -7.54 -30.18
CA ALA A 26 -6.79 -6.67 -29.02
C ALA A 26 -8.10 -6.80 -28.18
N ASP A 27 -9.23 -7.22 -28.79
CA ASP A 27 -10.49 -7.46 -28.07
C ASP A 27 -10.47 -8.73 -27.23
N ASP A 28 -9.80 -9.77 -27.70
CA ASP A 28 -9.62 -11.02 -26.98
C ASP A 28 -8.63 -10.87 -25.82
N LEU A 29 -7.70 -9.91 -25.90
CA LEU A 29 -6.65 -9.74 -24.89
C LEU A 29 -7.22 -9.37 -23.52
N VAL A 30 -8.08 -8.35 -23.44
CA VAL A 30 -8.70 -7.94 -22.16
C VAL A 30 -9.47 -9.11 -21.54
N LYS A 31 -10.23 -9.85 -22.34
CA LYS A 31 -10.96 -11.01 -21.86
C LYS A 31 -10.02 -12.11 -21.34
N LYS A 32 -8.91 -12.36 -22.04
CA LYS A 32 -7.90 -13.34 -21.60
C LYS A 32 -7.23 -12.92 -20.30
N ILE A 33 -6.88 -11.63 -20.16
CA ILE A 33 -6.33 -11.09 -18.90
C ILE A 33 -7.34 -11.26 -17.77
N LEU A 34 -8.62 -10.97 -17.99
CA LEU A 34 -9.64 -11.16 -16.96
C LEU A 34 -9.80 -12.63 -16.55
N ILE A 35 -9.79 -13.54 -17.53
CA ILE A 35 -9.85 -14.99 -17.27
C ILE A 35 -8.61 -15.46 -16.48
N SER A 36 -7.41 -15.02 -16.84
CA SER A 36 -6.18 -15.38 -16.11
C SER A 36 -6.17 -14.87 -14.67
N ARG A 37 -6.91 -13.78 -14.39
CA ARG A 37 -7.14 -13.22 -13.05
C ARG A 37 -8.32 -13.86 -12.30
N GLY A 38 -8.85 -15.00 -12.81
CA GLY A 38 -9.93 -15.74 -12.19
C GLY A 38 -11.35 -15.27 -12.52
N LEU A 39 -11.50 -14.32 -13.45
CA LEU A 39 -12.79 -13.76 -13.87
C LEU A 39 -13.26 -14.46 -15.17
N ALA A 40 -13.67 -15.71 -15.08
CA ALA A 40 -14.11 -16.51 -16.24
C ALA A 40 -15.55 -16.17 -16.68
N ASP A 41 -16.41 -15.78 -15.73
CA ASP A 41 -17.81 -15.46 -15.96
C ASP A 41 -18.01 -14.05 -16.55
N SER A 42 -18.91 -13.91 -17.53
CA SER A 42 -19.16 -12.65 -18.21
C SER A 42 -19.74 -11.55 -17.31
N ASP A 43 -20.60 -11.94 -16.34
CA ASP A 43 -21.19 -10.98 -15.40
C ASP A 43 -20.15 -10.49 -14.40
N ALA A 44 -19.25 -11.40 -13.95
CA ALA A 44 -18.10 -11.03 -13.12
C ALA A 44 -17.15 -10.07 -13.88
N GLN A 45 -16.89 -10.31 -15.18
CA GLN A 45 -16.11 -9.42 -16.02
C GLN A 45 -16.76 -8.03 -16.15
N GLN A 46 -18.07 -7.96 -16.40
CA GLN A 46 -18.79 -6.69 -16.50
C GLN A 46 -18.76 -5.90 -15.18
N LYS A 47 -18.96 -6.56 -14.05
CA LYS A 47 -18.84 -5.94 -12.73
C LYS A 47 -17.43 -5.44 -12.46
N PHE A 48 -16.41 -6.21 -12.86
CA PHE A 48 -15.01 -5.79 -12.70
C PHE A 48 -14.68 -4.57 -13.54
N LEU A 49 -15.13 -4.51 -14.80
CA LEU A 49 -14.88 -3.39 -15.72
C LEU A 49 -15.68 -2.14 -15.34
N ASN A 50 -16.84 -2.29 -14.70
CA ASN A 50 -17.72 -1.19 -14.30
C ASN A 50 -18.06 -1.25 -12.79
N PRO A 51 -17.04 -1.17 -11.89
CA PRO A 51 -17.29 -1.34 -10.48
C PRO A 51 -18.13 -0.21 -9.91
N SER A 52 -19.21 -0.55 -9.24
CA SER A 52 -20.09 0.40 -8.57
C SER A 52 -20.28 0.04 -7.09
N ILE A 53 -20.37 1.07 -6.24
CA ILE A 53 -20.66 0.89 -4.80
C ILE A 53 -21.98 0.15 -4.62
N LYS A 54 -22.99 0.44 -5.43
CA LYS A 54 -24.33 -0.19 -5.34
C LYS A 54 -24.27 -1.70 -5.52
N GLU A 55 -23.39 -2.20 -6.39
CA GLU A 55 -23.30 -3.64 -6.69
C GLU A 55 -22.37 -4.39 -5.75
N TYR A 56 -21.31 -3.74 -5.29
CA TYR A 56 -20.28 -4.39 -4.48
C TYR A 56 -20.44 -4.23 -2.97
N MET A 57 -21.11 -3.15 -2.51
CA MET A 57 -21.26 -2.91 -1.08
C MET A 57 -22.44 -3.71 -0.52
N PRO A 58 -22.17 -4.76 0.30
CA PRO A 58 -23.23 -5.49 0.94
C PRO A 58 -23.86 -4.67 2.07
N ASN A 59 -24.93 -5.19 2.66
CA ASN A 59 -25.39 -4.65 3.93
C ASN A 59 -24.27 -4.76 4.97
N PRO A 60 -23.87 -3.68 5.66
CA PRO A 60 -22.80 -3.74 6.67
C PRO A 60 -22.98 -4.82 7.74
N SER A 61 -24.19 -5.26 8.01
CA SER A 61 -24.51 -6.35 8.95
C SER A 61 -23.88 -7.70 8.60
N VAL A 62 -23.29 -7.86 7.41
CA VAL A 62 -22.54 -9.09 7.05
C VAL A 62 -21.24 -9.20 7.85
N LEU A 63 -20.69 -8.08 8.33
CA LEU A 63 -19.54 -8.08 9.21
C LEU A 63 -19.98 -8.42 10.64
N GLN A 64 -19.25 -9.32 11.27
CA GLN A 64 -19.54 -9.74 12.64
C GLN A 64 -19.49 -8.55 13.60
N ASP A 65 -20.40 -8.49 14.56
CA ASP A 65 -20.60 -7.41 15.55
C ASP A 65 -20.95 -6.02 14.98
N MET A 66 -21.07 -5.83 13.67
CA MET A 66 -21.35 -4.52 13.07
C MET A 66 -22.64 -3.87 13.60
N ASP A 67 -23.71 -4.64 13.75
CA ASP A 67 -24.98 -4.12 14.28
C ASP A 67 -24.89 -3.79 15.76
N VAL A 68 -24.04 -4.51 16.51
CA VAL A 68 -23.75 -4.20 17.93
C VAL A 68 -22.96 -2.91 18.00
N ALA A 69 -21.91 -2.77 17.20
CA ALA A 69 -21.10 -1.55 17.12
C ALA A 69 -21.96 -0.32 16.79
N ALA A 70 -22.80 -0.42 15.75
CA ALA A 70 -23.69 0.66 15.35
C ALA A 70 -24.65 1.08 16.47
N ARG A 71 -25.22 0.10 17.22
CA ARG A 71 -26.09 0.37 18.39
C ARG A 71 -25.33 1.06 19.51
N VAL A 72 -24.15 0.57 19.88
CA VAL A 72 -23.32 1.11 20.94
C VAL A 72 -22.98 2.57 20.65
N ILE A 73 -22.59 2.87 19.42
CA ILE A 73 -22.24 4.24 19.00
C ILE A 73 -23.49 5.13 18.95
N ALA A 74 -24.61 4.62 18.40
CA ALA A 74 -25.86 5.38 18.36
C ALA A 74 -26.39 5.70 19.77
N ASP A 75 -26.34 4.75 20.71
CA ASP A 75 -26.75 4.96 22.09
C ASP A 75 -25.88 6.02 22.80
N ALA A 76 -24.56 6.03 22.56
CA ALA A 76 -23.66 7.06 23.08
C ALA A 76 -24.01 8.45 22.51
N ILE A 77 -24.26 8.53 21.20
CA ILE A 77 -24.71 9.78 20.54
C ILE A 77 -26.01 10.30 21.16
N LEU A 78 -27.00 9.43 21.33
CA LEU A 78 -28.33 9.82 21.87
C LEU A 78 -28.28 10.21 23.35
N ARG A 79 -27.30 9.71 24.11
CA ARG A 79 -27.05 10.19 25.50
C ARG A 79 -26.27 11.50 25.54
N GLY A 80 -25.72 11.99 24.44
CA GLY A 80 -24.84 13.14 24.39
C GLY A 80 -23.44 12.88 24.93
N ASP A 81 -23.00 11.62 24.92
CA ASP A 81 -21.67 11.22 25.40
C ASP A 81 -20.58 11.83 24.52
N LYS A 82 -19.45 12.23 25.12
CA LYS A 82 -18.24 12.54 24.37
C LYS A 82 -17.60 11.23 23.87
N ILE A 83 -17.26 11.19 22.59
CA ILE A 83 -16.68 10.03 21.93
C ILE A 83 -15.21 10.31 21.58
N ALA A 84 -14.32 9.38 21.89
CA ALA A 84 -12.93 9.38 21.43
C ALA A 84 -12.79 8.46 20.21
N VAL A 85 -12.07 8.93 19.18
CA VAL A 85 -11.63 8.10 18.05
C VAL A 85 -10.14 7.88 18.18
N TYR A 86 -9.73 6.63 18.32
CA TYR A 86 -8.33 6.23 18.44
C TYR A 86 -7.90 5.54 17.14
N GLY A 87 -6.98 6.14 16.37
CA GLY A 87 -6.51 5.60 15.10
C GLY A 87 -5.06 5.13 15.16
N ASP A 88 -4.53 4.73 13.99
CA ASP A 88 -3.10 4.50 13.78
C ASP A 88 -2.43 5.72 13.12
N TYR A 89 -1.09 5.76 13.16
CA TYR A 89 -0.26 6.86 12.68
C TYR A 89 -0.02 6.84 11.16
N ASP A 90 -0.41 5.80 10.45
CA ASP A 90 -0.26 5.73 9.00
C ASP A 90 -1.48 6.29 8.25
N VAL A 91 -1.44 6.30 6.91
CA VAL A 91 -2.51 6.91 6.10
C VAL A 91 -3.84 6.18 6.27
N ASP A 92 -3.86 4.87 6.49
CA ASP A 92 -5.11 4.13 6.71
C ASP A 92 -5.75 4.54 8.05
N GLY A 93 -4.98 4.55 9.13
CA GLY A 93 -5.43 5.02 10.44
C GLY A 93 -5.83 6.51 10.42
N ILE A 94 -5.05 7.37 9.77
CA ILE A 94 -5.35 8.81 9.62
C ILE A 94 -6.68 9.00 8.88
N THR A 95 -6.91 8.32 7.75
CA THR A 95 -8.14 8.47 6.96
C THR A 95 -9.34 7.84 7.64
N SER A 96 -9.16 6.72 8.33
CA SER A 96 -10.17 6.08 9.18
C SER A 96 -10.64 7.02 10.30
N THR A 97 -9.69 7.64 11.00
CA THR A 97 -9.95 8.63 12.03
C THR A 97 -10.67 9.85 11.44
N ALA A 98 -10.20 10.35 10.28
CA ALA A 98 -10.81 11.51 9.62
C ALA A 98 -12.29 11.26 9.26
N ILE A 99 -12.63 10.10 8.74
CA ILE A 99 -14.03 9.73 8.40
C ILE A 99 -14.89 9.72 9.64
N CYS A 100 -14.46 9.04 10.71
CA CYS A 100 -15.21 8.95 11.95
C CYS A 100 -15.42 10.33 12.60
N VAL A 101 -14.36 11.12 12.72
CA VAL A 101 -14.43 12.48 13.30
C VAL A 101 -15.31 13.40 12.47
N LYS A 102 -15.19 13.39 11.12
CA LYS A 102 -16.05 14.19 10.24
C LYS A 102 -17.53 13.79 10.37
N CYS A 103 -17.83 12.50 10.42
CA CYS A 103 -19.20 12.01 10.60
C CYS A 103 -19.77 12.44 11.98
N LEU A 104 -19.02 12.25 13.06
CA LEU A 104 -19.45 12.65 14.40
C LEU A 104 -19.66 14.16 14.51
N ARG A 105 -18.74 14.97 13.98
CA ARG A 105 -18.90 16.45 13.94
C ARG A 105 -20.10 16.88 13.10
N ALA A 106 -20.35 16.25 11.94
CA ALA A 106 -21.51 16.54 11.12
C ALA A 106 -22.83 16.24 11.85
N LEU A 107 -22.84 15.22 12.71
CA LEU A 107 -23.98 14.90 13.58
C LEU A 107 -24.04 15.81 14.84
N GLY A 108 -23.05 16.67 15.08
CA GLY A 108 -22.99 17.55 16.25
C GLY A 108 -22.57 16.84 17.54
N VAL A 109 -21.90 15.71 17.41
CA VAL A 109 -21.42 14.91 18.55
C VAL A 109 -20.09 15.47 19.06
N PRO A 110 -19.93 15.74 20.37
CA PRO A 110 -18.64 16.11 20.93
C PRO A 110 -17.66 14.95 20.80
N CYS A 111 -16.57 15.17 20.06
CA CYS A 111 -15.57 14.13 19.83
C CYS A 111 -14.14 14.67 19.94
N ILE A 112 -13.26 13.79 20.41
CA ILE A 112 -11.81 13.97 20.39
C ILE A 112 -11.19 12.85 19.55
N TRP A 113 -9.92 12.99 19.20
CA TRP A 113 -9.17 11.96 18.51
C TRP A 113 -7.77 11.81 19.13
N HIS A 114 -7.19 10.63 18.95
CA HIS A 114 -5.80 10.33 19.30
C HIS A 114 -5.18 9.51 18.16
N LEU A 115 -3.94 9.84 17.82
CA LEU A 115 -3.07 9.05 16.94
C LEU A 115 -1.76 8.81 17.67
N PRO A 116 -1.32 7.57 17.86
CA PRO A 116 -0.08 7.29 18.56
C PRO A 116 1.14 7.79 17.79
N THR A 117 2.23 8.03 18.53
CA THR A 117 3.54 8.33 17.94
C THR A 117 4.35 7.05 17.76
N ARG A 118 4.98 6.88 16.60
CA ARG A 118 5.72 5.66 16.27
C ARG A 118 6.86 5.36 17.24
N GLU A 119 7.64 6.36 17.64
CA GLU A 119 8.81 6.20 18.49
C GLU A 119 8.49 6.28 19.99
N GLY A 120 7.43 7.00 20.37
CA GLY A 120 7.08 7.17 21.78
C GLY A 120 6.11 6.13 22.31
N GLU A 121 5.06 5.84 21.53
CA GLU A 121 3.93 5.01 21.94
C GLU A 121 3.89 3.65 21.22
N GLY A 122 4.49 3.56 20.05
CA GLY A 122 4.49 2.35 19.22
C GLY A 122 3.19 2.17 18.44
N TYR A 123 2.96 0.95 17.97
CA TYR A 123 1.73 0.57 17.28
C TYR A 123 0.65 0.10 18.27
N GLY A 124 -0.58 0.50 18.01
CA GLY A 124 -1.75 0.04 18.76
C GLY A 124 -2.11 0.92 19.97
N LEU A 125 -2.92 0.36 20.85
CA LEU A 125 -3.38 1.05 22.05
C LEU A 125 -2.27 1.16 23.10
N ASN A 126 -2.29 2.22 23.89
CA ASN A 126 -1.41 2.37 25.06
C ASN A 126 -2.13 3.03 26.24
N LYS A 127 -1.66 2.74 27.44
CA LYS A 127 -2.31 3.16 28.69
C LYS A 127 -2.30 4.68 28.89
N ASN A 128 -1.21 5.36 28.52
CA ASN A 128 -1.11 6.80 28.70
C ASN A 128 -2.17 7.54 27.86
N ALA A 129 -2.32 7.16 26.59
CA ALA A 129 -3.35 7.72 25.73
C ALA A 129 -4.77 7.39 26.23
N ILE A 130 -4.99 6.18 26.77
CA ILE A 130 -6.28 5.81 27.39
C ILE A 130 -6.56 6.70 28.61
N ASP A 131 -5.57 6.96 29.46
CA ASP A 131 -5.71 7.86 30.61
C ASP A 131 -6.09 9.29 30.20
N GLU A 132 -5.47 9.81 29.13
CA GLU A 132 -5.81 11.11 28.55
C GLU A 132 -7.25 11.14 28.02
N ILE A 133 -7.67 10.07 27.34
CA ILE A 133 -9.05 9.92 26.84
C ILE A 133 -10.04 9.89 28.01
N VAL A 134 -9.76 9.13 29.06
CA VAL A 134 -10.60 9.09 30.28
C VAL A 134 -10.66 10.47 30.94
N ALA A 135 -9.52 11.14 31.13
CA ALA A 135 -9.42 12.47 31.70
C ALA A 135 -10.17 13.53 30.89
N SER A 136 -10.27 13.35 29.57
CA SER A 136 -11.07 14.24 28.71
C SER A 136 -12.58 14.18 28.98
N GLY A 137 -13.04 13.17 29.71
CA GLY A 137 -14.45 12.91 29.99
C GLY A 137 -15.17 12.10 28.89
N ALA A 138 -14.44 11.48 27.94
CA ALA A 138 -15.03 10.57 26.97
C ALA A 138 -15.69 9.36 27.65
N LYS A 139 -16.77 8.85 27.07
CA LYS A 139 -17.53 7.70 27.57
C LYS A 139 -17.49 6.50 26.64
N LEU A 140 -17.14 6.73 25.38
CA LEU A 140 -16.95 5.72 24.36
C LEU A 140 -15.63 6.00 23.64
N MET A 141 -14.83 4.96 23.44
CA MET A 141 -13.68 4.95 22.54
C MET A 141 -13.99 4.05 21.34
N ILE A 142 -13.79 4.58 20.14
CA ILE A 142 -13.87 3.83 18.89
C ILE A 142 -12.44 3.72 18.37
N THR A 143 -11.91 2.50 18.28
CA THR A 143 -10.62 2.29 17.62
C THR A 143 -10.84 2.09 16.13
N VAL A 144 -9.94 2.61 15.31
CA VAL A 144 -10.00 2.47 13.86
C VAL A 144 -8.61 2.11 13.35
N ASP A 145 -8.55 1.06 12.54
CA ASP A 145 -7.29 0.53 11.97
C ASP A 145 -6.29 0.03 13.04
N CYS A 146 -6.79 -0.28 14.22
CA CYS A 146 -6.01 -0.84 15.33
C CYS A 146 -6.93 -1.42 16.39
N GLY A 147 -6.34 -2.11 17.36
CA GLY A 147 -7.02 -2.55 18.58
C GLY A 147 -7.37 -4.04 18.62
N ILE A 148 -7.29 -4.77 17.51
CA ILE A 148 -7.62 -6.21 17.50
C ILE A 148 -6.68 -7.04 18.40
N SER A 149 -5.42 -6.66 18.49
CA SER A 149 -4.41 -7.29 19.36
C SER A 149 -4.29 -6.61 20.73
N GLY A 150 -5.03 -5.53 20.99
CA GLY A 150 -4.97 -4.72 22.20
C GLY A 150 -5.77 -5.29 23.38
N ILE A 151 -5.66 -6.58 23.68
CA ILE A 151 -6.47 -7.28 24.70
C ILE A 151 -6.33 -6.62 26.07
N SER A 152 -5.09 -6.39 26.52
CA SER A 152 -4.80 -5.78 27.83
C SER A 152 -5.25 -4.33 27.92
N ASP A 153 -5.11 -3.58 26.82
CA ASP A 153 -5.37 -2.16 26.79
C ASP A 153 -6.88 -1.88 26.67
N VAL A 154 -7.62 -2.71 25.94
CA VAL A 154 -9.08 -2.69 25.94
C VAL A 154 -9.64 -3.02 27.32
N ALA A 155 -9.10 -4.04 28.01
CA ALA A 155 -9.49 -4.39 29.37
C ALA A 155 -9.16 -3.22 30.33
N TYR A 156 -8.00 -2.57 30.17
CA TYR A 156 -7.63 -1.39 30.93
C TYR A 156 -8.61 -0.22 30.72
N ALA A 157 -8.93 0.11 29.47
CA ALA A 157 -9.88 1.16 29.13
C ALA A 157 -11.27 0.91 29.77
N ARG A 158 -11.76 -0.32 29.70
CA ARG A 158 -13.04 -0.71 30.31
C ARG A 158 -13.02 -0.63 31.83
N SER A 159 -11.92 -1.02 32.48
CA SER A 159 -11.76 -0.90 33.94
C SER A 159 -11.81 0.56 34.42
N HIS A 160 -11.51 1.54 33.54
CA HIS A 160 -11.59 2.98 33.78
C HIS A 160 -12.92 3.59 33.30
N GLY A 161 -13.93 2.77 33.00
CA GLY A 161 -15.28 3.20 32.69
C GLY A 161 -15.53 3.63 31.24
N LEU A 162 -14.58 3.40 30.33
CA LEU A 162 -14.81 3.57 28.89
C LEU A 162 -15.55 2.37 28.30
N ARG A 163 -16.55 2.63 27.49
CA ARG A 163 -17.04 1.65 26.53
C ARG A 163 -16.07 1.63 25.33
N VAL A 164 -15.88 0.48 24.72
CA VAL A 164 -14.92 0.31 23.62
C VAL A 164 -15.58 -0.40 22.44
N VAL A 165 -15.48 0.20 21.26
CA VAL A 165 -15.81 -0.43 19.98
C VAL A 165 -14.52 -0.52 19.17
N VAL A 166 -14.09 -1.74 18.85
CA VAL A 166 -12.93 -1.99 18.02
C VAL A 166 -13.36 -2.15 16.55
N THR A 167 -12.75 -1.37 15.65
CA THR A 167 -12.86 -1.56 14.20
C THR A 167 -11.46 -1.67 13.62
N ASP A 168 -11.16 -2.83 13.03
CA ASP A 168 -9.81 -3.16 12.58
C ASP A 168 -9.85 -4.10 11.38
N HIS A 169 -8.73 -4.29 10.70
CA HIS A 169 -8.56 -5.23 9.59
C HIS A 169 -7.28 -6.07 9.70
N HIS A 170 -6.48 -5.84 10.73
CA HIS A 170 -5.28 -6.64 11.00
C HIS A 170 -5.64 -8.07 11.41
N SER A 171 -4.69 -8.99 11.25
CA SER A 171 -4.90 -10.39 11.66
C SER A 171 -5.07 -10.46 13.17
N PRO A 172 -6.18 -11.08 13.67
CA PRO A 172 -6.37 -11.23 15.10
C PRO A 172 -5.40 -12.26 15.70
N ASP A 173 -5.12 -12.10 16.98
CA ASP A 173 -4.50 -13.14 17.80
C ASP A 173 -5.49 -14.29 18.07
N VAL A 174 -5.06 -15.27 18.87
CA VAL A 174 -5.90 -16.42 19.26
C VAL A 174 -7.16 -15.97 20.02
N ALA A 175 -7.04 -14.92 20.83
CA ALA A 175 -8.16 -14.34 21.57
C ALA A 175 -8.48 -12.93 21.05
N LEU A 176 -9.76 -12.56 21.12
CA LEU A 176 -10.23 -11.21 20.80
C LEU A 176 -10.27 -10.34 22.06
N PRO A 177 -10.10 -9.01 21.93
CA PRO A 177 -10.28 -8.08 23.05
C PRO A 177 -11.74 -8.09 23.54
N GLU A 178 -11.95 -8.04 24.86
CA GLU A 178 -13.28 -7.98 25.48
C GLU A 178 -13.88 -6.57 25.34
N ALA A 179 -14.10 -6.09 24.12
CA ALA A 179 -14.77 -4.83 23.82
C ALA A 179 -16.30 -4.98 23.79
N ASP A 180 -17.03 -3.84 23.76
CA ASP A 180 -18.49 -3.84 23.58
C ASP A 180 -18.89 -4.37 22.20
N ALA A 181 -18.04 -4.20 21.20
CA ALA A 181 -18.13 -4.80 19.87
C ALA A 181 -16.74 -4.85 19.24
N VAL A 182 -16.48 -5.90 18.44
CA VAL A 182 -15.21 -6.06 17.68
C VAL A 182 -15.55 -6.33 16.21
N VAL A 183 -15.40 -5.33 15.37
CA VAL A 183 -15.64 -5.45 13.92
C VAL A 183 -14.31 -5.63 13.22
N ASN A 184 -14.08 -6.84 12.70
CA ASN A 184 -12.88 -7.14 11.91
C ASN A 184 -13.18 -8.30 10.95
N PRO A 185 -13.03 -8.09 9.63
CA PRO A 185 -13.36 -9.10 8.61
C PRO A 185 -12.42 -10.31 8.60
N LYS A 186 -11.31 -10.28 9.36
CA LYS A 186 -10.36 -11.40 9.49
C LYS A 186 -10.58 -12.25 10.75
N ARG A 187 -11.61 -11.96 11.53
CA ARG A 187 -12.02 -12.83 12.65
C ARG A 187 -12.38 -14.22 12.12
N THR A 188 -12.09 -15.23 12.90
CA THR A 188 -12.39 -16.64 12.55
C THR A 188 -13.88 -16.93 12.43
N ASP A 189 -14.72 -16.15 13.11
CA ASP A 189 -16.19 -16.26 13.11
C ASP A 189 -16.88 -15.25 12.16
N ASP A 190 -16.11 -14.42 11.44
CA ASP A 190 -16.64 -13.54 10.39
C ASP A 190 -16.83 -14.33 9.09
N THR A 191 -18.01 -14.21 8.50
CA THR A 191 -18.39 -14.91 7.27
C THR A 191 -18.62 -13.96 6.09
N SER A 192 -18.27 -12.69 6.24
CA SER A 192 -18.49 -11.66 5.22
C SER A 192 -17.71 -11.88 3.93
N GLY A 193 -16.55 -12.55 4.02
CA GLY A 193 -15.61 -12.68 2.91
C GLY A 193 -14.87 -11.39 2.56
N LEU A 194 -15.00 -10.34 3.38
CA LEU A 194 -14.42 -9.01 3.13
C LEU A 194 -13.01 -8.84 3.74
N THR A 195 -12.27 -9.93 3.88
CA THR A 195 -10.92 -9.97 4.49
C THR A 195 -9.89 -9.05 3.83
N TYR A 196 -10.20 -8.58 2.63
CA TYR A 196 -9.37 -7.68 1.83
C TYR A 196 -9.62 -6.18 2.09
N LEU A 197 -10.57 -5.80 2.96
CA LEU A 197 -10.82 -4.40 3.29
C LEU A 197 -9.63 -3.80 4.05
N ALA A 198 -9.33 -2.53 3.77
CA ALA A 198 -8.50 -1.66 4.60
C ALA A 198 -9.25 -1.24 5.87
N GLY A 199 -8.53 -0.76 6.89
CA GLY A 199 -9.14 -0.19 8.10
C GLY A 199 -10.15 0.92 7.79
N VAL A 200 -9.82 1.81 6.86
CA VAL A 200 -10.74 2.86 6.39
C VAL A 200 -12.00 2.32 5.73
N GLY A 201 -11.92 1.18 5.06
CA GLY A 201 -13.07 0.49 4.50
C GLY A 201 -14.01 -0.02 5.60
N VAL A 202 -13.45 -0.60 6.65
CA VAL A 202 -14.20 -1.05 7.84
C VAL A 202 -14.82 0.14 8.58
N ALA A 203 -14.06 1.22 8.80
CA ALA A 203 -14.54 2.45 9.41
C ALA A 203 -15.69 3.08 8.60
N PHE A 204 -15.57 3.13 7.28
CA PHE A 204 -16.64 3.61 6.39
C PHE A 204 -17.90 2.75 6.50
N MET A 205 -17.79 1.43 6.47
CA MET A 205 -18.91 0.50 6.65
C MET A 205 -19.57 0.69 8.02
N THR A 206 -18.77 0.97 9.06
CA THR A 206 -19.28 1.28 10.41
C THR A 206 -20.10 2.57 10.41
N MET A 207 -19.66 3.63 9.73
CA MET A 207 -20.44 4.87 9.61
C MET A 207 -21.72 4.68 8.77
N VAL A 208 -21.71 3.79 7.77
CA VAL A 208 -22.93 3.42 7.03
C VAL A 208 -23.92 2.68 7.94
N ALA A 209 -23.44 1.73 8.75
CA ALA A 209 -24.25 1.02 9.72
C ALA A 209 -24.83 1.96 10.80
N LEU A 210 -24.00 2.85 11.33
CA LEU A 210 -24.42 3.90 12.29
C LEU A 210 -25.52 4.80 11.70
N ARG A 211 -25.35 5.27 10.46
CA ARG A 211 -26.37 6.09 9.78
C ARG A 211 -27.69 5.33 9.64
N ARG A 212 -27.65 4.05 9.31
CA ARG A 212 -28.83 3.18 9.23
C ARG A 212 -29.48 3.01 10.61
N GLU A 213 -28.69 2.74 11.65
CA GLU A 213 -29.18 2.57 13.03
C GLU A 213 -29.84 3.85 13.55
N LEU A 214 -29.21 5.02 13.36
CA LEU A 214 -29.81 6.29 13.76
C LEU A 214 -31.12 6.58 13.05
N LYS A 215 -31.28 6.21 11.76
CA LYS A 215 -32.54 6.34 11.03
C LYS A 215 -33.69 5.50 11.61
N SER A 216 -33.40 4.40 12.29
CA SER A 216 -34.40 3.56 12.94
C SER A 216 -34.82 4.07 14.32
N ARG A 217 -34.13 5.09 14.88
CA ARG A 217 -34.34 5.63 16.21
C ARG A 217 -35.26 6.85 16.23
N THR A 218 -35.83 7.14 17.39
CA THR A 218 -36.51 8.41 17.64
C THR A 218 -35.48 9.51 17.81
N LEU A 219 -35.44 10.46 16.89
CA LEU A 219 -34.47 11.55 16.86
C LEU A 219 -35.15 12.90 17.07
N SER A 220 -34.41 13.86 17.68
CA SER A 220 -34.79 15.25 17.61
C SER A 220 -34.83 15.77 16.18
N ASP A 221 -35.58 16.83 15.90
CA ASP A 221 -35.67 17.42 14.57
C ASP A 221 -34.30 17.92 14.10
N GLU A 222 -33.48 18.46 14.99
CA GLU A 222 -32.12 18.87 14.71
C GLU A 222 -31.24 17.67 14.27
N MET A 223 -31.21 16.59 15.06
CA MET A 223 -30.45 15.39 14.73
C MET A 223 -30.92 14.78 13.42
N ARG A 224 -32.25 14.77 13.19
CA ARG A 224 -32.83 14.28 11.92
C ARG A 224 -32.37 15.12 10.74
N ALA A 225 -32.33 16.45 10.87
CA ALA A 225 -31.83 17.34 9.83
C ALA A 225 -30.35 17.13 9.53
N ARG A 226 -29.51 17.01 10.58
CA ARG A 226 -28.06 16.69 10.44
C ARG A 226 -27.83 15.34 9.77
N LEU A 227 -28.55 14.29 10.20
CA LEU A 227 -28.47 12.96 9.60
C LEU A 227 -28.90 12.94 8.13
N LYS A 228 -29.87 13.77 7.75
CA LYS A 228 -30.32 13.90 6.35
C LYS A 228 -29.25 14.57 5.47
N SER A 229 -28.54 15.58 6.01
CA SER A 229 -27.49 16.30 5.29
C SER A 229 -26.18 15.53 5.19
N LEU A 230 -25.97 14.49 6.04
CA LEU A 230 -24.78 13.67 6.04
C LEU A 230 -24.77 12.76 4.80
N ASP A 231 -23.94 13.11 3.81
CA ASP A 231 -23.68 12.27 2.62
C ASP A 231 -22.32 11.59 2.75
N LEU A 232 -22.35 10.29 3.08
CA LEU A 232 -21.13 9.50 3.27
C LEU A 232 -20.35 9.28 1.97
N MET A 233 -21.00 9.40 0.80
CA MET A 233 -20.33 9.26 -0.49
C MET A 233 -19.23 10.32 -0.72
N ASN A 234 -19.36 11.48 -0.07
CA ASN A 234 -18.37 12.55 -0.15
C ASN A 234 -17.05 12.20 0.56
N TYR A 235 -17.01 11.15 1.38
CA TYR A 235 -15.80 10.68 2.08
C TYR A 235 -15.09 9.51 1.37
N LEU A 236 -15.55 9.12 0.18
CA LEU A 236 -14.92 8.05 -0.59
C LEU A 236 -13.52 8.42 -1.11
N ASP A 237 -13.19 9.70 -1.20
CA ASP A 237 -11.81 10.17 -1.43
C ASP A 237 -10.86 9.70 -0.33
N LEU A 238 -11.28 9.78 0.94
CA LEU A 238 -10.52 9.28 2.10
C LEU A 238 -10.44 7.74 2.10
N VAL A 239 -11.56 7.05 1.75
CA VAL A 239 -11.56 5.58 1.63
C VAL A 239 -10.58 5.11 0.56
N ALA A 240 -10.57 5.77 -0.61
CA ALA A 240 -9.61 5.42 -1.66
C ALA A 240 -8.17 5.70 -1.23
N LEU A 241 -7.94 6.80 -0.52
CA LEU A 241 -6.61 7.20 -0.04
C LEU A 241 -6.03 6.16 0.93
N GLY A 242 -6.76 5.77 1.99
CA GLY A 242 -6.31 4.74 2.95
C GLY A 242 -6.12 3.39 2.25
N THR A 243 -7.13 2.91 1.50
CA THR A 243 -7.07 1.62 0.79
C THR A 243 -5.86 1.49 -0.14
N ILE A 244 -5.51 2.56 -0.89
CA ILE A 244 -4.34 2.56 -1.79
C ILE A 244 -3.04 2.59 -0.99
N CYS A 245 -2.96 3.42 0.06
CA CYS A 245 -1.74 3.61 0.82
C CYS A 245 -1.39 2.42 1.70
N ASP A 246 -2.39 1.69 2.20
CA ASP A 246 -2.22 0.42 2.90
C ASP A 246 -1.96 -0.76 1.94
N THR A 247 -1.86 -0.48 0.65
CA THR A 247 -1.54 -1.47 -0.38
C THR A 247 -2.53 -2.65 -0.40
N MET A 248 -3.80 -2.40 -0.08
CA MET A 248 -4.82 -3.44 -0.07
C MET A 248 -5.23 -3.87 -1.48
N PRO A 249 -5.65 -5.14 -1.67
CA PRO A 249 -6.07 -5.64 -2.98
C PRO A 249 -7.20 -4.81 -3.59
N LEU A 250 -7.02 -4.32 -4.83
CA LEU A 250 -8.01 -3.54 -5.59
C LEU A 250 -9.02 -4.46 -6.29
N VAL A 251 -9.66 -5.31 -5.51
CA VAL A 251 -10.68 -6.28 -5.94
C VAL A 251 -12.01 -6.02 -5.22
N GLY A 252 -13.10 -6.57 -5.74
CA GLY A 252 -14.41 -6.51 -5.08
C GLY A 252 -14.80 -5.09 -4.65
N LEU A 253 -15.16 -4.93 -3.37
CA LEU A 253 -15.58 -3.67 -2.79
C LEU A 253 -14.45 -2.61 -2.75
N ASN A 254 -13.20 -3.02 -2.50
CA ASN A 254 -12.06 -2.08 -2.55
C ASN A 254 -11.91 -1.46 -3.93
N ARG A 255 -12.08 -2.25 -5.01
CA ARG A 255 -12.06 -1.74 -6.37
C ARG A 255 -13.16 -0.69 -6.61
N ALA A 256 -14.38 -0.96 -6.12
CA ALA A 256 -15.48 -0.01 -6.22
C ALA A 256 -15.23 1.26 -5.40
N PHE A 257 -14.68 1.12 -4.18
CA PHE A 257 -14.29 2.25 -3.33
C PHE A 257 -13.22 3.11 -4.02
N VAL A 258 -12.16 2.51 -4.52
CA VAL A 258 -11.06 3.23 -5.17
C VAL A 258 -11.52 3.89 -6.47
N THR A 259 -12.27 3.18 -7.32
CA THR A 259 -12.78 3.75 -8.57
C THR A 259 -13.68 4.96 -8.32
N THR A 260 -14.58 4.87 -7.34
CA THR A 260 -15.48 5.98 -7.00
C THR A 260 -14.73 7.07 -6.25
N GLY A 261 -13.88 6.70 -5.30
CA GLY A 261 -13.13 7.64 -4.48
C GLY A 261 -12.12 8.48 -5.28
N LEU A 262 -11.48 7.93 -6.32
CA LEU A 262 -10.65 8.73 -7.22
C LEU A 262 -11.47 9.77 -8.01
N LYS A 263 -12.73 9.47 -8.35
CA LYS A 263 -13.64 10.45 -8.96
C LYS A 263 -14.00 11.55 -7.95
N VAL A 264 -14.34 11.18 -6.70
CA VAL A 264 -14.62 12.13 -5.61
C VAL A 264 -13.40 13.00 -5.30
N LEU A 265 -12.21 12.42 -5.23
CA LEU A 265 -10.94 13.15 -5.08
C LEU A 265 -10.73 14.17 -6.21
N GLY A 266 -11.13 13.81 -7.43
CA GLY A 266 -11.11 14.71 -8.60
C GLY A 266 -12.05 15.92 -8.49
N LEU A 267 -13.12 15.82 -7.70
CA LEU A 267 -14.02 16.95 -7.40
C LEU A 267 -13.40 17.95 -6.43
N ARG A 268 -12.30 17.57 -5.73
CA ARG A 268 -11.52 18.45 -4.85
C ARG A 268 -12.35 19.12 -3.74
N GLN A 269 -13.33 18.41 -3.19
CA GLN A 269 -14.24 18.93 -2.16
C GLN A 269 -13.56 18.97 -0.78
N ASN A 270 -12.74 17.98 -0.42
CA ASN A 270 -11.93 18.04 0.77
C ASN A 270 -10.84 19.10 0.59
N LEU A 271 -10.89 20.15 1.43
CA LEU A 271 -9.99 21.30 1.34
C LEU A 271 -8.53 20.89 1.51
N GLY A 272 -8.24 20.06 2.52
CA GLY A 272 -6.88 19.59 2.80
C GLY A 272 -6.28 18.81 1.63
N LEU A 273 -7.03 17.84 1.08
CA LEU A 273 -6.59 17.06 -0.08
C LEU A 273 -6.41 17.93 -1.32
N ARG A 274 -7.31 18.91 -1.53
CA ARG A 274 -7.19 19.86 -2.65
C ARG A 274 -5.88 20.64 -2.58
N VAL A 275 -5.54 21.18 -1.42
CA VAL A 275 -4.31 21.97 -1.22
C VAL A 275 -3.08 21.06 -1.32
N LEU A 276 -3.12 19.86 -0.73
CA LEU A 276 -2.00 18.92 -0.81
C LEU A 276 -1.73 18.47 -2.25
N MET A 277 -2.79 18.25 -3.05
CA MET A 277 -2.65 17.94 -4.48
C MET A 277 -2.00 19.09 -5.25
N GLN A 278 -2.33 20.36 -4.92
CA GLN A 278 -1.70 21.53 -5.54
C GLN A 278 -0.20 21.59 -5.21
N VAL A 279 0.16 21.46 -3.94
CA VAL A 279 1.56 21.45 -3.47
C VAL A 279 2.35 20.29 -4.09
N ALA A 280 1.70 19.13 -4.28
CA ALA A 280 2.30 17.96 -4.91
C ALA A 280 2.33 18.00 -6.45
N GLY A 281 1.75 19.03 -7.09
CA GLY A 281 1.69 19.17 -8.54
C GLY A 281 0.77 18.16 -9.24
N ILE A 282 -0.20 17.57 -8.52
CA ILE A 282 -1.10 16.54 -9.04
C ILE A 282 -2.25 17.19 -9.82
N LYS A 283 -2.28 16.95 -11.11
CA LYS A 283 -3.36 17.43 -12.00
C LYS A 283 -4.57 16.50 -12.00
N ARG A 284 -4.34 15.18 -12.09
CA ARG A 284 -5.38 14.14 -12.12
C ARG A 284 -5.12 13.10 -11.03
N PRO A 285 -6.13 12.74 -10.22
CA PRO A 285 -6.03 11.63 -9.30
C PRO A 285 -5.83 10.31 -10.05
N SER A 286 -4.94 9.48 -9.52
CA SER A 286 -4.73 8.10 -9.95
C SER A 286 -4.19 7.29 -8.78
N VAL A 287 -4.22 5.97 -8.86
CA VAL A 287 -3.60 5.12 -7.84
C VAL A 287 -2.12 5.48 -7.65
N TYR A 288 -1.41 5.72 -8.75
CA TYR A 288 -0.01 6.16 -8.68
C TYR A 288 0.15 7.50 -7.95
N ALA A 289 -0.65 8.52 -8.29
CA ALA A 289 -0.58 9.82 -7.64
C ALA A 289 -0.90 9.74 -6.14
N VAL A 290 -1.86 8.90 -5.75
CA VAL A 290 -2.19 8.64 -4.35
C VAL A 290 -1.05 7.90 -3.66
N GLY A 291 -0.63 6.75 -4.16
CA GLY A 291 0.35 5.88 -3.50
C GLY A 291 1.77 6.46 -3.46
N PHE A 292 2.17 7.26 -4.47
CA PHE A 292 3.55 7.75 -4.61
C PHE A 292 3.72 9.27 -4.42
N ALA A 293 2.63 10.04 -4.35
CA ALA A 293 2.73 11.46 -4.09
C ALA A 293 1.94 11.93 -2.87
N LEU A 294 0.65 11.60 -2.73
CA LEU A 294 -0.16 12.01 -1.55
C LEU A 294 0.21 11.21 -0.31
N GLY A 295 0.15 9.88 -0.40
CA GLY A 295 0.42 8.97 0.71
C GLY A 295 1.78 9.20 1.37
N PRO A 296 2.89 9.28 0.62
CA PRO A 296 4.20 9.58 1.20
C PRO A 296 4.28 10.89 1.97
N ARG A 297 3.53 11.94 1.55
CA ARG A 297 3.48 13.23 2.27
C ARG A 297 2.71 13.11 3.59
N LEU A 298 1.59 12.42 3.58
CA LEU A 298 0.81 12.17 4.80
C LEU A 298 1.57 11.25 5.77
N ASN A 299 2.17 10.18 5.27
CA ASN A 299 2.97 9.24 6.08
C ASN A 299 4.26 9.85 6.62
N ALA A 300 4.81 10.89 5.98
CA ALA A 300 6.07 11.49 6.42
C ALA A 300 5.96 12.06 7.84
N ALA A 301 4.80 12.61 8.20
CA ALA A 301 4.55 13.14 9.53
C ALA A 301 4.74 12.08 10.62
N GLY A 302 4.05 10.95 10.54
CA GLY A 302 4.17 9.84 11.49
C GLY A 302 5.48 9.05 11.41
N ARG A 303 6.34 9.32 10.40
CA ARG A 303 7.67 8.74 10.31
C ARG A 303 8.75 9.58 10.98
N LEU A 304 8.59 10.90 10.99
CA LEU A 304 9.59 11.84 11.53
C LEU A 304 9.20 12.38 12.91
N ASP A 305 7.90 12.45 13.22
CA ASP A 305 7.39 13.03 14.46
C ASP A 305 5.99 12.48 14.75
N SER A 306 4.95 13.29 14.62
CA SER A 306 3.55 12.97 14.91
C SER A 306 2.70 13.01 13.65
N ALA A 307 1.76 12.07 13.53
CA ALA A 307 0.78 12.03 12.44
C ALA A 307 -0.31 13.12 12.53
N ALA A 308 -0.40 13.85 13.64
CA ALA A 308 -1.41 14.87 13.89
C ALA A 308 -1.54 15.91 12.75
N PRO A 309 -0.47 16.49 12.17
CA PRO A 309 -0.59 17.45 11.08
C PRO A 309 -1.29 16.89 9.84
N ALA A 310 -1.15 15.59 9.57
CA ALA A 310 -1.81 14.94 8.44
C ALA A 310 -3.31 14.80 8.68
N LEU A 311 -3.72 14.40 9.90
CA LEU A 311 -5.13 14.33 10.27
C LEU A 311 -5.77 15.73 10.31
N GLU A 312 -5.10 16.70 10.90
CA GLU A 312 -5.59 18.09 10.96
C GLU A 312 -5.79 18.67 9.55
N LEU A 313 -4.91 18.38 8.60
CA LEU A 313 -5.07 18.76 7.21
C LEU A 313 -6.37 18.19 6.61
N LEU A 314 -6.68 16.92 6.88
CA LEU A 314 -7.88 16.28 6.38
C LEU A 314 -9.17 16.79 7.04
N LEU A 315 -9.07 17.32 8.27
CA LEU A 315 -10.19 17.79 9.08
C LEU A 315 -10.49 19.29 8.92
N THR A 316 -9.52 20.11 8.50
CA THR A 316 -9.67 21.57 8.48
C THR A 316 -10.53 22.06 7.33
N ASP A 317 -11.35 23.08 7.61
CA ASP A 317 -12.09 23.85 6.61
C ASP A 317 -11.52 25.27 6.44
N ASN A 318 -10.39 25.58 7.11
CA ASN A 318 -9.71 26.88 7.00
C ASN A 318 -8.60 26.84 5.95
N PRO A 319 -8.68 27.67 4.87
CA PRO A 319 -7.69 27.66 3.79
C PRO A 319 -6.26 28.02 4.21
N LEU A 320 -6.09 28.88 5.20
CA LEU A 320 -4.77 29.28 5.71
C LEU A 320 -4.12 28.10 6.45
N ILE A 321 -4.87 27.47 7.35
CA ILE A 321 -4.39 26.28 8.07
C ILE A 321 -4.07 25.14 7.10
N ALA A 322 -4.94 24.92 6.10
CA ALA A 322 -4.69 23.89 5.08
C ALA A 322 -3.41 24.17 4.27
N GLY A 323 -3.15 25.44 3.94
CA GLY A 323 -1.92 25.85 3.26
C GLY A 323 -0.66 25.56 4.08
N ASP A 324 -0.66 25.95 5.34
CA ASP A 324 0.46 25.77 6.25
C ASP A 324 0.75 24.29 6.50
N LEU A 325 -0.29 23.50 6.79
CA LEU A 325 -0.16 22.05 7.02
C LEU A 325 0.32 21.30 5.77
N ALA A 326 -0.23 21.62 4.60
CA ALA A 326 0.18 20.96 3.35
C ALA A 326 1.66 21.25 3.00
N ASN A 327 2.12 22.49 3.21
CA ASN A 327 3.53 22.85 3.03
C ASN A 327 4.42 22.16 4.07
N ARG A 328 4.00 22.10 5.34
CA ARG A 328 4.72 21.38 6.39
C ARG A 328 4.91 19.90 6.01
N LEU A 329 3.85 19.22 5.60
CA LEU A 329 3.89 17.81 5.17
C LEU A 329 4.79 17.62 3.93
N HIS A 330 4.79 18.57 3.00
CA HIS A 330 5.68 18.54 1.85
C HIS A 330 7.16 18.63 2.26
N HIS A 331 7.51 19.54 3.18
CA HIS A 331 8.87 19.66 3.71
C HIS A 331 9.29 18.40 4.47
N MET A 332 8.45 17.89 5.37
CA MET A 332 8.73 16.62 6.08
C MET A 332 8.97 15.45 5.12
N ASN A 333 8.18 15.37 4.03
CA ASN A 333 8.43 14.33 3.03
C ASN A 333 9.75 14.53 2.26
N SER A 334 10.17 15.77 1.98
CA SER A 334 11.47 16.06 1.37
C SER A 334 12.60 15.68 2.31
N GLU A 335 12.52 16.05 3.57
CA GLU A 335 13.48 15.68 4.61
C GLU A 335 13.59 14.16 4.77
N ARG A 336 12.44 13.45 4.83
CA ARG A 336 12.45 11.98 4.85
C ARG A 336 13.16 11.38 3.63
N ILE A 337 12.97 11.96 2.42
CA ILE A 337 13.64 11.51 1.20
C ILE A 337 15.16 11.73 1.31
N ASP A 338 15.60 12.86 1.82
CA ASP A 338 17.02 13.18 1.97
C ASP A 338 17.69 12.24 2.99
N ILE A 339 17.08 12.03 4.15
CA ILE A 339 17.51 11.04 5.16
C ILE A 339 17.61 9.65 4.53
N GLN A 340 16.54 9.22 3.83
CA GLN A 340 16.49 7.91 3.18
C GLN A 340 17.60 7.73 2.14
N ASN A 341 17.87 8.76 1.31
CA ASN A 341 18.90 8.69 0.28
C ASN A 341 20.31 8.63 0.90
N ALA A 342 20.57 9.40 1.94
CA ALA A 342 21.84 9.38 2.65
C ALA A 342 22.12 8.00 3.28
N ILE A 343 21.14 7.40 3.93
CA ILE A 343 21.26 6.07 4.52
C ILE A 343 21.37 5.00 3.42
N MET A 344 20.57 5.11 2.34
CA MET A 344 20.57 4.14 1.24
C MET A 344 21.94 4.01 0.57
N LEU A 345 22.67 5.12 0.43
CA LEU A 345 24.04 5.09 -0.12
C LEU A 345 24.95 4.20 0.73
N ARG A 346 24.99 4.43 2.04
CA ARG A 346 25.81 3.64 2.98
C ARG A 346 25.33 2.19 3.08
N ALA A 347 24.01 1.99 3.14
CA ALA A 347 23.43 0.65 3.19
C ALA A 347 23.75 -0.18 1.94
N THR A 348 23.82 0.48 0.78
CA THR A 348 24.21 -0.17 -0.48
C THR A 348 25.67 -0.62 -0.46
N GLU A 349 26.59 0.21 0.02
CA GLU A 349 28.02 -0.13 0.15
C GLU A 349 28.23 -1.38 1.05
N ILE A 350 27.50 -1.44 2.17
CA ILE A 350 27.54 -2.60 3.08
C ILE A 350 26.95 -3.83 2.38
N ALA A 351 25.79 -3.70 1.73
CA ALA A 351 25.11 -4.80 1.06
C ALA A 351 25.96 -5.42 -0.08
N GLU A 352 26.70 -4.58 -0.84
CA GLU A 352 27.60 -5.05 -1.89
C GLU A 352 28.72 -5.96 -1.38
N ASN A 353 29.23 -5.71 -0.17
CA ASN A 353 30.21 -6.58 0.46
C ASN A 353 29.58 -7.96 0.78
N TYR A 354 28.36 -7.99 1.33
CA TYR A 354 27.63 -9.24 1.58
C TYR A 354 27.41 -10.06 0.30
N CYS A 355 27.05 -9.40 -0.80
CA CYS A 355 26.86 -10.08 -2.09
C CYS A 355 28.17 -10.66 -2.63
N ARG A 356 29.32 -9.99 -2.45
CA ARG A 356 30.63 -10.51 -2.83
C ARG A 356 31.02 -11.75 -2.03
N ASP A 357 30.60 -11.83 -0.78
CA ASP A 357 30.84 -12.97 0.10
C ASP A 357 29.89 -14.16 -0.16
N GLY A 358 28.97 -14.04 -1.14
CA GLY A 358 28.00 -15.08 -1.51
C GLY A 358 26.97 -15.38 -0.43
N ARG A 359 26.56 -14.37 0.36
CA ARG A 359 25.52 -14.50 1.37
C ARG A 359 24.13 -14.56 0.76
N CYS A 360 23.23 -15.24 1.45
CA CYS A 360 21.83 -15.42 1.04
C CYS A 360 20.87 -14.42 1.72
N SER A 361 21.39 -13.60 2.64
CA SER A 361 20.62 -12.59 3.36
C SER A 361 21.42 -11.31 3.55
N LEU A 362 20.74 -10.19 3.73
CA LEU A 362 21.35 -8.90 4.05
C LEU A 362 20.94 -8.48 5.47
N PHE A 363 21.94 -8.26 6.33
CA PHE A 363 21.75 -7.57 7.60
C PHE A 363 22.63 -6.33 7.62
N VAL A 364 22.02 -5.17 7.46
CA VAL A 364 22.71 -3.89 7.35
C VAL A 364 22.38 -3.04 8.57
N CYS A 365 23.38 -2.72 9.38
CA CYS A 365 23.23 -1.91 10.57
C CYS A 365 24.12 -0.67 10.49
N GLY A 366 23.60 0.47 10.93
CA GLY A 366 24.34 1.71 11.05
C GLY A 366 24.05 2.41 12.38
N ASP A 367 24.93 3.33 12.78
CA ASP A 367 24.79 4.07 14.02
C ASP A 367 23.88 5.30 13.78
N ASP A 368 22.94 5.53 14.69
CA ASP A 368 22.04 6.70 14.72
C ASP A 368 21.26 6.95 13.41
N TRP A 369 20.95 5.88 12.68
CA TRP A 369 20.07 5.99 11.53
C TRP A 369 18.63 6.20 11.99
N HIS A 370 17.88 7.01 11.27
CA HIS A 370 16.49 7.30 11.62
C HIS A 370 15.59 6.06 11.47
N GLY A 371 14.98 5.58 12.56
CA GLY A 371 14.16 4.35 12.62
C GLY A 371 12.99 4.35 11.63
N GLY A 372 12.35 5.50 11.40
CA GLY A 372 11.18 5.65 10.53
C GLY A 372 11.40 5.32 9.05
N VAL A 373 12.67 5.20 8.57
CA VAL A 373 12.99 4.87 7.17
C VAL A 373 13.57 3.47 6.97
N MET A 374 13.91 2.73 8.05
CA MET A 374 14.56 1.41 7.95
C MET A 374 13.78 0.43 7.07
N GLY A 375 12.46 0.32 7.26
CA GLY A 375 11.62 -0.57 6.47
C GLY A 375 11.54 -0.20 4.98
N ILE A 376 11.72 1.08 4.62
CA ILE A 376 11.78 1.53 3.22
C ILE A 376 13.10 1.08 2.59
N ILE A 377 14.20 1.23 3.32
CA ILE A 377 15.53 0.85 2.87
C ILE A 377 15.63 -0.66 2.72
N ALA A 378 15.11 -1.42 3.70
CA ALA A 378 15.04 -2.88 3.62
C ALA A 378 14.29 -3.35 2.38
N GLY A 379 13.15 -2.71 2.06
CA GLY A 379 12.40 -2.98 0.83
C GLY A 379 13.22 -2.74 -0.44
N ARG A 380 13.92 -1.60 -0.52
CA ARG A 380 14.76 -1.25 -1.68
C ARG A 380 15.97 -2.17 -1.85
N LEU A 381 16.62 -2.58 -0.76
CA LEU A 381 17.72 -3.54 -0.82
C LEU A 381 17.22 -4.91 -1.26
N LYS A 382 16.08 -5.36 -0.71
CA LYS A 382 15.42 -6.60 -1.13
C LYS A 382 15.11 -6.58 -2.64
N ASP A 383 14.55 -5.51 -3.16
CA ASP A 383 14.20 -5.39 -4.58
C ASP A 383 15.47 -5.33 -5.47
N LYS A 384 16.52 -4.64 -5.02
CA LYS A 384 17.77 -4.50 -5.78
C LYS A 384 18.57 -5.79 -5.86
N TYR A 385 18.64 -6.54 -4.76
CA TYR A 385 19.52 -7.73 -4.66
C TYR A 385 18.76 -9.05 -4.70
N ASN A 386 17.42 -9.02 -4.67
CA ASN A 386 16.56 -10.20 -4.55
C ASN A 386 16.95 -11.10 -3.37
N LEU A 387 17.26 -10.49 -2.23
CA LEU A 387 17.62 -11.16 -0.98
C LEU A 387 16.75 -10.67 0.17
N PRO A 388 16.38 -11.54 1.13
CA PRO A 388 15.80 -11.09 2.39
C PRO A 388 16.73 -10.05 3.03
N SER A 389 16.20 -8.89 3.37
CA SER A 389 16.98 -7.74 3.81
C SER A 389 16.45 -7.18 5.11
N CYS A 390 17.30 -7.18 6.14
CA CYS A 390 17.08 -6.54 7.42
C CYS A 390 17.96 -5.29 7.51
N VAL A 391 17.36 -4.15 7.83
CA VAL A 391 18.07 -2.88 8.04
C VAL A 391 17.77 -2.38 9.43
N ALA A 392 18.81 -1.98 10.15
CA ALA A 392 18.74 -1.63 11.55
C ALA A 392 19.53 -0.37 11.89
N THR A 393 19.17 0.24 13.00
CA THR A 393 19.92 1.34 13.61
C THR A 393 20.38 0.93 15.01
N ARG A 394 21.61 1.30 15.35
CA ARG A 394 22.18 1.14 16.69
C ARG A 394 22.16 2.49 17.40
N SER A 395 21.55 2.53 18.58
CA SER A 395 21.55 3.68 19.49
C SER A 395 21.48 3.19 20.92
N ASP A 396 22.25 3.80 21.82
CA ASP A 396 22.27 3.50 23.26
C ASP A 396 22.44 2.00 23.62
N GLY A 397 23.21 1.27 22.84
CA GLY A 397 23.47 -0.16 23.07
C GLY A 397 22.33 -1.09 22.62
N VAL A 398 21.30 -0.56 21.99
CA VAL A 398 20.16 -1.31 21.40
C VAL A 398 20.18 -1.19 19.88
N ILE A 399 19.86 -2.27 19.20
CA ILE A 399 19.68 -2.32 17.76
C ILE A 399 18.20 -2.56 17.48
N ASN A 400 17.57 -1.61 16.77
CA ASN A 400 16.20 -1.70 16.30
C ASN A 400 16.16 -1.81 14.77
N GLY A 401 15.46 -2.79 14.24
CA GLY A 401 15.49 -3.07 12.82
C GLY A 401 14.13 -3.42 12.20
N SER A 402 14.13 -3.34 10.89
CA SER A 402 13.00 -3.70 10.04
C SER A 402 13.47 -4.58 8.90
N GLY A 403 12.79 -5.70 8.67
CA GLY A 403 13.12 -6.64 7.61
C GLY A 403 12.06 -6.70 6.51
N ARG A 404 12.49 -7.05 5.31
CA ARG A 404 11.65 -7.36 4.15
C ARG A 404 12.14 -8.64 3.48
N SER A 405 11.21 -9.50 3.09
CA SER A 405 11.53 -10.83 2.55
C SER A 405 11.17 -10.98 1.08
N ILE A 406 11.74 -12.00 0.46
CA ILE A 406 11.43 -12.47 -0.88
C ILE A 406 10.44 -13.65 -0.81
N PRO A 407 9.71 -13.97 -1.91
CA PRO A 407 8.87 -15.17 -1.96
C PRO A 407 9.65 -16.44 -1.60
N GLY A 408 9.03 -17.30 -0.81
CA GLY A 408 9.63 -18.56 -0.34
C GLY A 408 10.40 -18.47 0.97
N ILE A 409 10.62 -17.26 1.53
CA ILE A 409 11.26 -17.06 2.82
C ILE A 409 10.29 -16.41 3.79
N ASP A 410 9.99 -17.09 4.88
CA ASP A 410 9.17 -16.59 5.99
C ASP A 410 10.04 -15.87 7.03
N LEU A 411 10.10 -14.54 6.89
CA LEU A 411 10.89 -13.71 7.80
C LEU A 411 10.25 -13.60 9.20
N GLY A 412 8.92 -13.59 9.28
CA GLY A 412 8.22 -13.57 10.57
C GLY A 412 8.57 -14.78 11.42
N LYS A 413 8.60 -15.98 10.80
CA LYS A 413 9.05 -17.20 11.47
C LYS A 413 10.51 -17.10 11.92
N ILE A 414 11.40 -16.56 11.09
CA ILE A 414 12.82 -16.38 11.44
C ILE A 414 12.95 -15.49 12.67
N ILE A 415 12.25 -14.37 12.74
CA ILE A 415 12.29 -13.46 13.88
C ILE A 415 11.70 -14.11 15.14
N HIS A 416 10.59 -14.85 15.01
CA HIS A 416 10.02 -15.61 16.12
C HIS A 416 10.99 -16.67 16.66
N ASP A 417 11.66 -17.42 15.79
CA ASP A 417 12.65 -18.42 16.18
C ASP A 417 13.88 -17.76 16.84
N ALA A 418 14.32 -16.58 16.35
CA ALA A 418 15.40 -15.80 16.95
C ALA A 418 15.03 -15.26 18.35
N LEU A 419 13.77 -14.88 18.56
CA LEU A 419 13.24 -14.50 19.88
C LEU A 419 13.26 -15.69 20.84
N ALA A 420 12.79 -16.85 20.40
CA ALA A 420 12.83 -18.08 21.20
C ALA A 420 14.25 -18.53 21.54
N ALA A 421 15.23 -18.26 20.68
CA ALA A 421 16.66 -18.53 20.90
C ALA A 421 17.37 -17.46 21.76
N GLY A 422 16.69 -16.36 22.13
CA GLY A 422 17.28 -15.26 22.90
C GLY A 422 18.27 -14.40 22.10
N VAL A 423 18.28 -14.50 20.78
CA VAL A 423 19.14 -13.70 19.89
C VAL A 423 18.56 -12.30 19.69
N VAL A 424 17.25 -12.18 19.63
CA VAL A 424 16.54 -10.89 19.69
C VAL A 424 15.77 -10.78 21.00
N SER A 425 15.62 -9.58 21.54
CA SER A 425 14.89 -9.29 22.78
C SER A 425 13.40 -9.10 22.54
N GLU A 426 13.05 -8.55 21.40
CA GLU A 426 11.68 -8.30 20.95
C GLU A 426 11.60 -8.47 19.45
N GLY A 427 10.45 -8.91 18.93
CA GLY A 427 10.26 -9.00 17.51
C GLY A 427 8.98 -9.71 17.13
N GLY A 428 8.56 -9.45 15.88
CA GLY A 428 7.38 -10.06 15.29
C GLY A 428 7.17 -9.61 13.86
N GLY A 429 6.16 -10.19 13.23
CA GLY A 429 5.83 -9.86 11.84
C GLY A 429 5.20 -11.02 11.10
N HIS A 430 5.22 -10.91 9.79
CA HIS A 430 4.66 -11.89 8.86
C HIS A 430 5.74 -12.34 7.86
N ALA A 431 5.42 -13.31 7.02
CA ALA A 431 6.37 -13.86 6.06
C ALA A 431 7.11 -12.79 5.23
N ALA A 432 6.43 -11.73 4.78
CA ALA A 432 7.02 -10.70 3.92
C ALA A 432 7.74 -9.56 4.66
N ALA A 433 7.43 -9.31 5.94
CA ALA A 433 7.96 -8.20 6.70
C ALA A 433 7.96 -8.47 8.20
N ALA A 434 9.01 -8.03 8.88
CA ALA A 434 9.15 -8.18 10.32
C ALA A 434 9.89 -6.99 10.94
N GLY A 435 9.62 -6.73 12.24
CA GLY A 435 10.38 -5.83 13.08
C GLY A 435 11.10 -6.61 14.18
N PHE A 436 12.22 -6.08 14.71
CA PHE A 436 12.99 -6.72 15.77
C PHE A 436 13.82 -5.71 16.55
N SER A 437 14.12 -6.09 17.81
CA SER A 437 15.05 -5.38 18.68
C SER A 437 16.03 -6.36 19.31
N LEU A 438 17.29 -5.97 19.47
CA LEU A 438 18.31 -6.78 20.12
C LEU A 438 19.37 -5.91 20.81
N GLY A 439 20.08 -6.45 21.80
CA GLY A 439 21.27 -5.82 22.37
C GLY A 439 22.40 -5.76 21.35
N ALA A 440 23.18 -4.69 21.36
CA ALA A 440 24.29 -4.51 20.40
C ALA A 440 25.32 -5.64 20.44
N GLU A 441 25.49 -6.29 21.60
CA GLU A 441 26.34 -7.47 21.80
C GLU A 441 25.88 -8.69 20.98
N ASN A 442 24.61 -8.76 20.60
CA ASN A 442 24.03 -9.87 19.85
C ASN A 442 24.06 -9.65 18.33
N GLU A 443 24.64 -8.55 17.81
CA GLU A 443 24.63 -8.22 16.39
C GLU A 443 25.18 -9.35 15.50
N ASP A 444 26.37 -9.87 15.84
CA ASP A 444 27.00 -10.94 15.06
C ASP A 444 26.24 -12.27 15.18
N ALA A 445 25.66 -12.54 16.35
CA ALA A 445 24.80 -13.71 16.57
C ALA A 445 23.53 -13.65 15.71
N PHE A 446 22.90 -12.49 15.64
CA PHE A 446 21.71 -12.29 14.80
C PHE A 446 22.03 -12.39 13.31
N ARG A 447 23.17 -11.81 12.88
CA ARG A 447 23.64 -11.92 11.49
C ARG A 447 23.85 -13.37 11.06
N ALA A 448 24.51 -14.17 11.91
CA ALA A 448 24.72 -15.58 11.65
C ALA A 448 23.40 -16.37 11.66
N PHE A 449 22.54 -16.11 12.64
CA PHE A 449 21.23 -16.75 12.75
C PHE A 449 20.35 -16.49 11.51
N LEU A 450 20.27 -15.24 11.07
CA LEU A 450 19.50 -14.86 9.87
C LEU A 450 20.00 -15.58 8.63
N GLU A 451 21.31 -15.60 8.40
CA GLU A 451 21.93 -16.27 7.26
C GLU A 451 21.66 -17.78 7.26
N ASP A 452 21.81 -18.45 8.40
CA ASP A 452 21.59 -19.89 8.54
C ASP A 452 20.10 -20.25 8.37
N ALA A 453 19.20 -19.45 8.92
CA ALA A 453 17.76 -19.64 8.79
C ALA A 453 17.28 -19.45 7.35
N VAL A 454 17.77 -18.40 6.66
CA VAL A 454 17.46 -18.18 5.24
C VAL A 454 18.01 -19.31 4.38
N ARG A 455 19.27 -19.72 4.58
CA ARG A 455 19.91 -20.82 3.88
C ARG A 455 19.15 -22.14 4.06
N THR A 456 18.64 -22.38 5.26
CA THR A 456 17.82 -23.56 5.58
C THR A 456 16.50 -23.54 4.81
N GLN A 457 15.79 -22.39 4.78
CA GLN A 457 14.54 -22.27 4.05
C GLN A 457 14.73 -22.37 2.52
N LEU A 458 15.87 -21.89 1.99
CA LEU A 458 16.22 -21.99 0.56
C LEU A 458 16.58 -23.41 0.12
N ASN A 459 16.88 -24.33 1.05
CA ASN A 459 17.40 -25.66 0.73
C ASN A 459 18.59 -25.65 -0.25
N GLY A 460 19.45 -24.63 -0.17
CA GLY A 460 20.62 -24.45 -1.01
C GLY A 460 20.35 -23.98 -2.45
N VAL A 461 19.12 -23.65 -2.80
CA VAL A 461 18.73 -23.18 -4.14
C VAL A 461 18.21 -21.75 -4.06
N MET A 462 18.95 -20.79 -4.61
CA MET A 462 18.44 -19.43 -4.78
C MET A 462 17.30 -19.41 -5.81
N PRO A 463 16.13 -18.87 -5.48
CA PRO A 463 15.05 -18.78 -6.44
C PRO A 463 15.43 -17.85 -7.59
N THR A 464 15.31 -18.35 -8.82
CA THR A 464 15.42 -17.49 -10.00
C THR A 464 14.24 -16.53 -9.99
N PRO A 465 14.47 -15.22 -10.09
CA PRO A 465 13.37 -14.26 -10.17
C PRO A 465 12.47 -14.60 -11.36
N GLU A 466 11.17 -14.71 -11.11
CA GLU A 466 10.18 -15.00 -12.15
C GLU A 466 9.31 -13.77 -12.39
N VAL A 467 9.07 -13.45 -13.67
CA VAL A 467 8.11 -12.43 -14.08
C VAL A 467 6.98 -13.10 -14.84
N VAL A 468 5.76 -12.84 -14.40
CA VAL A 468 4.55 -13.33 -15.06
C VAL A 468 3.99 -12.24 -15.96
N ALA A 469 4.09 -12.43 -17.28
CA ALA A 469 3.42 -11.57 -18.26
C ALA A 469 1.97 -12.02 -18.45
N ASP A 470 1.08 -11.04 -18.65
CA ASP A 470 -0.33 -11.31 -18.94
C ASP A 470 -0.54 -11.86 -20.34
N ALA A 471 0.29 -11.44 -21.32
CA ALA A 471 0.19 -11.92 -22.68
C ALA A 471 1.47 -11.73 -23.50
N GLU A 472 1.54 -12.49 -24.62
CA GLU A 472 2.51 -12.33 -25.70
C GLU A 472 1.83 -11.72 -26.93
N LEU A 473 2.48 -10.75 -27.57
CA LEU A 473 1.99 -10.06 -28.75
C LEU A 473 3.12 -9.85 -29.76
N ASP A 474 2.77 -9.75 -31.06
CA ASP A 474 3.64 -9.10 -32.03
C ASP A 474 3.79 -7.61 -31.67
N ALA A 475 5.02 -7.08 -31.76
CA ALA A 475 5.29 -5.69 -31.35
C ALA A 475 4.50 -4.66 -32.19
N GLY A 476 4.06 -5.03 -33.40
CA GLY A 476 3.17 -4.19 -34.22
C GLY A 476 1.75 -4.05 -33.68
N ALA A 477 1.33 -4.89 -32.75
CA ALA A 477 0.06 -4.76 -32.06
C ALA A 477 0.08 -3.66 -30.97
N ALA A 478 1.23 -3.11 -30.60
CA ALA A 478 1.40 -2.08 -29.57
C ALA A 478 0.88 -0.71 -30.05
N THR A 479 -0.41 -0.53 -30.05
CA THR A 479 -1.13 0.64 -30.60
C THR A 479 -1.88 1.41 -29.53
N MET A 480 -2.26 2.66 -29.82
CA MET A 480 -3.18 3.46 -28.99
C MET A 480 -4.54 2.77 -28.80
N GLY A 481 -5.00 2.01 -29.80
CA GLY A 481 -6.23 1.23 -29.69
C GLY A 481 -6.13 0.14 -28.62
N LEU A 482 -4.96 -0.52 -28.51
CA LEU A 482 -4.71 -1.50 -27.47
C LEU A 482 -4.62 -0.85 -26.08
N ILE A 483 -3.94 0.29 -25.95
CA ILE A 483 -3.84 1.03 -24.68
C ILE A 483 -5.23 1.32 -24.11
N LYS A 484 -6.11 1.93 -24.92
CA LYS A 484 -7.49 2.27 -24.50
C LYS A 484 -8.28 1.05 -24.00
N LYS A 485 -7.99 -0.14 -24.52
CA LYS A 485 -8.63 -1.37 -24.06
C LYS A 485 -8.03 -1.86 -22.74
N LEU A 486 -6.72 -1.75 -22.58
CA LEU A 486 -6.04 -2.09 -21.32
C LEU A 486 -6.42 -1.11 -20.20
N ASP A 487 -6.63 0.17 -20.50
CA ASP A 487 -7.08 1.18 -19.54
C ASP A 487 -8.46 0.85 -18.92
N ALA A 488 -9.30 0.06 -19.60
CA ALA A 488 -10.54 -0.44 -19.02
C ALA A 488 -10.35 -1.36 -17.81
N LEU A 489 -9.14 -1.91 -17.64
CA LEU A 489 -8.78 -2.72 -16.47
C LEU A 489 -8.40 -1.87 -15.24
N GLU A 490 -8.23 -0.55 -15.37
CA GLU A 490 -7.96 0.34 -14.24
C GLU A 490 -9.09 0.31 -13.18
N PRO A 491 -8.79 0.64 -11.91
CA PRO A 491 -7.52 1.07 -11.34
C PRO A 491 -6.56 -0.10 -11.11
N PHE A 492 -5.27 0.11 -11.45
CA PHE A 492 -4.21 -0.86 -11.20
C PHE A 492 -3.60 -0.70 -9.81
N GLY A 493 -3.21 -1.81 -9.19
CA GLY A 493 -2.59 -1.87 -7.88
C GLY A 493 -2.47 -3.31 -7.38
N GLN A 494 -2.33 -3.49 -6.07
CA GLN A 494 -2.29 -4.82 -5.49
C GLN A 494 -3.55 -5.63 -5.87
N GLY A 495 -3.39 -6.90 -6.22
CA GLY A 495 -4.49 -7.77 -6.66
C GLY A 495 -5.04 -7.50 -8.06
N ASN A 496 -4.67 -6.36 -8.68
CA ASN A 496 -4.95 -6.02 -10.07
C ASN A 496 -3.75 -5.27 -10.68
N PRO A 497 -2.61 -5.95 -10.92
CA PRO A 497 -1.42 -5.30 -11.47
C PRO A 497 -1.67 -4.73 -12.86
N GLU A 498 -0.90 -3.70 -13.23
CA GLU A 498 -0.89 -3.20 -14.60
C GLU A 498 -0.42 -4.30 -15.55
N PRO A 499 -1.08 -4.51 -16.71
CA PRO A 499 -0.74 -5.60 -17.60
C PRO A 499 0.71 -5.55 -18.08
N THR A 500 1.44 -6.64 -17.85
CA THR A 500 2.80 -6.84 -18.35
C THR A 500 2.73 -7.67 -19.64
N LEU A 501 3.40 -7.20 -20.68
CA LEU A 501 3.35 -7.78 -22.02
C LEU A 501 4.75 -8.24 -22.46
N ILE A 502 4.78 -9.33 -23.20
CA ILE A 502 5.95 -9.74 -23.99
C ILE A 502 5.69 -9.35 -25.44
N LEU A 503 6.54 -8.51 -26.02
CA LEU A 503 6.45 -8.07 -27.41
C LEU A 503 7.56 -8.70 -28.24
N HIS A 504 7.17 -9.48 -29.25
CA HIS A 504 8.07 -10.15 -30.20
C HIS A 504 8.25 -9.34 -31.49
N GLY A 505 9.36 -9.58 -32.19
CA GLY A 505 9.61 -9.04 -33.53
C GLY A 505 9.94 -7.53 -33.53
N ALA A 506 10.57 -7.03 -32.49
CA ALA A 506 11.05 -5.66 -32.43
C ALA A 506 12.52 -5.58 -32.89
N ALA A 507 12.84 -4.77 -33.90
CA ALA A 507 14.21 -4.51 -34.33
C ALA A 507 14.71 -3.16 -33.74
N LEU A 508 15.79 -3.19 -32.97
CA LEU A 508 16.37 -2.00 -32.35
C LEU A 508 16.84 -1.00 -33.41
N ARG A 509 16.41 0.25 -33.33
CA ARG A 509 16.86 1.33 -34.23
C ARG A 509 17.92 2.20 -33.59
N TYR A 510 17.62 2.70 -32.41
CA TYR A 510 18.58 3.44 -31.59
C TYR A 510 18.10 3.51 -30.14
N ALA A 511 19.02 3.71 -29.24
CA ALA A 511 18.73 4.13 -27.86
C ALA A 511 19.67 5.25 -27.44
N SER A 512 19.26 6.01 -26.43
CA SER A 512 20.05 7.10 -25.86
C SER A 512 19.72 7.31 -24.38
N VAL A 513 20.70 7.76 -23.62
CA VAL A 513 20.51 8.13 -22.22
C VAL A 513 19.63 9.37 -22.12
N MET A 514 18.71 9.39 -21.19
CA MET A 514 17.85 10.55 -20.88
C MET A 514 17.90 10.92 -19.40
N GLY A 515 17.65 12.22 -19.12
CA GLY A 515 17.42 12.79 -17.79
C GLY A 515 18.25 12.21 -16.65
N GLY A 516 19.21 12.93 -16.12
CA GLY A 516 19.97 12.52 -14.93
C GLY A 516 20.89 11.31 -15.08
N GLY A 517 20.98 10.69 -16.28
CA GLY A 517 21.95 9.63 -16.58
C GLY A 517 21.53 8.20 -16.20
N ALA A 518 20.39 8.00 -15.53
CA ALA A 518 19.97 6.67 -15.07
C ALA A 518 18.98 5.96 -16.01
N HIS A 519 18.35 6.70 -16.93
CA HIS A 519 17.26 6.22 -17.77
C HIS A 519 17.66 6.24 -19.24
N LEU A 520 17.00 5.43 -20.04
CA LEU A 520 17.19 5.40 -21.49
C LEU A 520 15.86 5.54 -22.23
N ARG A 521 15.94 6.01 -23.47
CA ARG A 521 14.86 6.05 -24.43
C ARG A 521 15.34 5.58 -25.78
N GLY A 522 14.45 5.11 -26.62
CA GLY A 522 14.82 4.70 -27.95
C GLY A 522 13.60 4.40 -28.82
N VAL A 523 13.88 3.81 -29.97
CA VAL A 523 12.88 3.39 -30.95
C VAL A 523 13.24 2.01 -31.45
N VAL A 524 12.22 1.16 -31.60
CA VAL A 524 12.29 -0.10 -32.32
C VAL A 524 11.43 -0.03 -33.58
N THR A 525 11.80 -0.77 -34.62
CA THR A 525 10.95 -1.02 -35.80
C THR A 525 10.18 -2.32 -35.58
N THR A 526 8.90 -2.29 -35.88
CA THR A 526 7.96 -3.42 -35.76
C THR A 526 7.21 -3.64 -37.05
N SER A 527 6.44 -4.72 -37.17
CA SER A 527 5.53 -4.96 -38.28
C SER A 527 4.46 -3.84 -38.46
N GLY A 528 4.11 -3.13 -37.38
CA GLY A 528 3.17 -2.01 -37.36
C GLY A 528 3.81 -0.63 -37.54
N GLY A 529 5.13 -0.55 -37.74
CA GLY A 529 5.88 0.70 -37.86
C GLY A 529 6.88 0.92 -36.72
N GLN A 530 7.09 2.17 -36.35
CA GLN A 530 8.02 2.51 -35.26
C GLN A 530 7.27 2.57 -33.92
N LEU A 531 7.87 1.95 -32.89
CA LEU A 531 7.42 2.01 -31.50
C LEU A 531 8.52 2.66 -30.65
N ALA A 532 8.16 3.77 -29.99
CA ALA A 532 9.04 4.40 -29.01
C ALA A 532 9.06 3.57 -27.72
N PHE A 533 10.22 3.52 -27.06
CA PHE A 533 10.34 2.91 -25.74
C PHE A 533 11.08 3.80 -24.75
N VAL A 534 10.90 3.52 -23.48
CA VAL A 534 11.63 4.10 -22.36
C VAL A 534 12.00 2.99 -21.38
N GLY A 535 13.21 3.06 -20.82
CA GLY A 535 13.70 2.15 -19.79
C GLY A 535 14.16 2.95 -18.57
N PHE A 536 13.48 2.78 -17.44
CA PHE A 536 13.86 3.47 -16.22
C PHE A 536 14.90 2.67 -15.43
N ASN A 537 15.96 3.36 -14.97
CA ASN A 537 17.06 2.78 -14.18
C ASN A 537 17.78 1.61 -14.88
N LEU A 538 17.80 1.59 -16.20
CA LEU A 538 18.46 0.54 -16.99
C LEU A 538 19.89 0.89 -17.42
N VAL A 539 20.33 2.15 -17.29
CA VAL A 539 21.74 2.51 -17.58
C VAL A 539 22.66 1.81 -16.59
N GLY A 540 23.71 1.16 -17.08
CA GLY A 540 24.64 0.35 -16.29
C GLY A 540 24.11 -1.03 -15.91
N THR A 541 23.03 -1.48 -16.53
CA THR A 541 22.57 -2.86 -16.47
C THR A 541 22.88 -3.59 -17.79
N PRO A 542 22.90 -4.93 -17.82
CA PRO A 542 23.10 -5.68 -19.07
C PRO A 542 22.13 -5.27 -20.18
N VAL A 543 20.87 -4.96 -19.85
CA VAL A 543 19.86 -4.45 -20.79
C VAL A 543 20.25 -3.09 -21.34
N GLY A 544 20.66 -2.16 -20.46
CA GLY A 544 21.07 -0.83 -20.85
C GLY A 544 22.32 -0.82 -21.72
N ASP A 545 23.32 -1.60 -21.34
CA ASP A 545 24.58 -1.75 -22.09
C ASP A 545 24.33 -2.30 -23.49
N PHE A 546 23.45 -3.33 -23.62
CA PHE A 546 23.07 -3.87 -24.91
C PHE A 546 22.33 -2.86 -25.79
N LEU A 547 21.33 -2.14 -25.22
CA LEU A 547 20.51 -1.19 -25.98
C LEU A 547 21.27 0.06 -26.40
N LEU A 548 22.29 0.49 -25.65
CA LEU A 548 23.12 1.67 -25.93
C LEU A 548 24.31 1.38 -26.86
N ASP A 549 24.59 0.10 -27.14
CA ASP A 549 25.66 -0.26 -28.07
C ASP A 549 25.15 -0.18 -29.52
N ASP A 550 25.67 0.77 -30.28
CA ASP A 550 25.31 1.01 -31.68
C ASP A 550 25.52 -0.21 -32.58
N THR A 551 26.39 -1.15 -32.20
CA THR A 551 26.64 -2.40 -32.97
C THR A 551 25.41 -3.32 -32.95
N ASN A 552 24.51 -3.17 -31.97
CA ASN A 552 23.26 -3.92 -31.85
C ASN A 552 22.11 -3.31 -32.67
N THR A 553 22.35 -2.24 -33.44
CA THR A 553 21.33 -1.66 -34.34
C THR A 553 20.84 -2.70 -35.35
N ASN A 554 19.52 -2.76 -35.55
CA ASN A 554 18.76 -3.74 -36.32
C ASN A 554 18.74 -5.16 -35.74
N THR A 555 19.30 -5.42 -34.56
CA THR A 555 19.14 -6.70 -33.89
C THR A 555 17.67 -6.86 -33.47
N THR A 556 17.13 -8.04 -33.75
CA THR A 556 15.78 -8.40 -33.29
C THR A 556 15.82 -8.73 -31.81
N ILE A 557 14.91 -8.14 -31.07
CA ILE A 557 14.74 -8.34 -29.62
C ILE A 557 13.29 -8.69 -29.30
N THR A 558 13.13 -9.45 -28.25
CA THR A 558 11.87 -9.65 -27.55
C THR A 558 11.89 -8.83 -26.28
N MET A 559 10.87 -8.00 -26.07
CA MET A 559 10.79 -7.02 -24.99
C MET A 559 9.74 -7.43 -23.95
N LEU A 560 10.09 -7.38 -22.68
CA LEU A 560 9.16 -7.47 -21.55
C LEU A 560 8.90 -6.06 -21.00
N GLY A 561 7.63 -5.75 -20.66
CA GLY A 561 7.29 -4.49 -20.07
C GLY A 561 5.82 -4.10 -20.22
N ARG A 562 5.53 -2.81 -20.20
CA ARG A 562 4.16 -2.25 -20.21
C ARG A 562 3.95 -1.28 -21.35
N LEU A 563 2.76 -1.25 -21.87
CA LEU A 563 2.37 -0.35 -22.94
C LEU A 563 1.56 0.82 -22.37
N LYS A 564 2.02 2.05 -22.58
CA LYS A 564 1.38 3.27 -22.04
C LYS A 564 1.21 4.34 -23.10
N GLU A 565 0.31 5.28 -22.79
CA GLU A 565 0.19 6.53 -23.51
C GLU A 565 1.33 7.49 -23.14
N ASN A 566 1.93 8.10 -24.14
CA ASN A 566 2.88 9.19 -23.97
C ASN A 566 2.35 10.45 -24.65
N GLU A 567 2.21 11.53 -23.88
CA GLU A 567 1.85 12.84 -24.38
C GLU A 567 3.09 13.74 -24.40
N TYR A 568 3.52 14.16 -25.59
CA TYR A 568 4.63 15.07 -25.76
C TYR A 568 4.28 16.17 -26.77
N ASN A 569 4.38 17.43 -26.35
CA ASN A 569 4.02 18.61 -27.17
C ASN A 569 2.62 18.52 -27.78
N GLY A 570 1.62 18.02 -27.04
CA GLY A 570 0.24 17.87 -27.48
C GLY A 570 0.02 16.70 -28.46
N ARG A 571 1.03 15.91 -28.76
CA ARG A 571 0.89 14.67 -29.53
C ARG A 571 0.85 13.48 -28.59
N VAL A 572 -0.13 12.64 -28.82
CA VAL A 572 -0.35 11.40 -28.06
C VAL A 572 0.11 10.22 -28.91
N SER A 573 0.93 9.34 -28.33
CA SER A 573 1.49 8.16 -28.99
C SER A 573 1.63 7.00 -28.03
N ALA A 574 1.66 5.78 -28.57
CA ALA A 574 2.00 4.60 -27.80
C ALA A 574 3.50 4.57 -27.49
N GLN A 575 3.84 4.23 -26.24
CA GLN A 575 5.20 4.07 -25.78
C GLN A 575 5.31 2.80 -24.94
N PHE A 576 6.37 2.01 -25.17
CA PHE A 576 6.61 0.80 -24.41
C PHE A 576 7.61 1.06 -23.28
N PHE A 577 7.23 0.73 -22.06
CA PHE A 577 8.07 0.84 -20.88
C PHE A 577 8.82 -0.49 -20.72
N ILE A 578 10.03 -0.55 -21.25
CA ILE A 578 10.88 -1.74 -21.20
C ILE A 578 11.34 -1.99 -19.76
N GLU A 579 11.18 -3.22 -19.30
CA GLU A 579 11.69 -3.73 -18.04
C GLU A 579 12.85 -4.70 -18.24
N ASP A 580 12.79 -5.53 -19.30
CA ASP A 580 13.82 -6.52 -19.62
C ASP A 580 13.77 -6.90 -21.11
N ILE A 581 14.80 -7.57 -21.64
CA ILE A 581 14.85 -8.05 -23.02
C ILE A 581 15.50 -9.42 -23.15
N VAL A 582 15.24 -10.05 -24.28
CA VAL A 582 15.97 -11.22 -24.80
C VAL A 582 16.32 -10.95 -26.26
N VAL A 583 17.50 -11.36 -26.68
CA VAL A 583 17.96 -11.28 -28.07
C VAL A 583 17.47 -12.50 -28.84
N GLY A 584 16.83 -12.29 -29.99
CA GLY A 584 16.32 -13.35 -30.88
C GLY A 584 14.83 -13.40 -30.99
#